data_0827006b3dcd8b2b235b9f03f1b4c22a
#
_entry.id   0827006b3dcd8b2b235b9f03f1b4c22a
#
_cell.length_a   1.000
_cell.length_b   1.000
_cell.length_c   1.000
_cell.angle_alpha   90.00
_cell.angle_beta   90.00
_cell.angle_gamma   90.00
#
_symmetry.space_group_name_H-M   'P 1'
#
loop_
_entity.id
_entity.type
_entity.pdbx_description
1 polymer ?
#
loop_
_entity_poly.entity_id
_entity_poly.type
_entity_poly.pdbx_seq_one_letter_code
_entity_poly.pdbx_strand_id
1 'polypeptide(L)'
;MRRRNLSDSPHPRSKYRYLLEDKDVRRWYENLIRGSPACAQIYLRNLGNFCGLMGITPGQLARKPVTEVEDLLMDYVTSAQKKHAGSYIHNTTKIVKSWLAHNGIQLKRKIKITGAHETPTLKDERVPTKEELKRIFLSGSKQARTACAIIAHAGLRLETLGNYTGYDGLRMRDLPDLKIKGSEVSFEKIPTMVVVRSALSKARHQYFTFLTEETCSYLKDYLEERLRDGEQLTPDSAIVKPKFAQKPFIRTVNIGDMMRLAIRSAGLPWRPYVLRCYFDTMLMLAESKGLVLRDYRQFWMGHKGEIENRYTTNKRRLPDTVIADMRQAYERSQEFLQTSKSNETSEEKLIRTFRKQYLLVSGFNQTEVEGLDLSAMSDEELHEIVRKKLLGVQATNGSKQKVVSVDEANDYLTQGWEYVAKLSDNKVVIKMNSMSP
;
A
#
# COMPACT_ATOMS: atom_id res chain seq x y z
N MET A 1 0.62 17.83 29.46
CA MET A 1 -0.50 16.93 29.09
C MET A 1 -1.82 17.67 29.19
N ARG A 2 -2.40 18.14 28.07
CA ARG A 2 -3.72 18.79 28.08
C ARG A 2 -4.80 17.73 28.32
N ARG A 3 -5.59 17.88 29.39
CA ARG A 3 -6.81 17.10 29.62
C ARG A 3 -7.73 17.30 28.40
N ARG A 4 -7.96 16.25 27.61
CA ARG A 4 -8.97 16.29 26.54
C ARG A 4 -10.35 16.42 27.22
N ASN A 5 -11.01 17.53 27.03
CA ASN A 5 -12.37 17.72 27.50
C ASN A 5 -13.30 16.71 26.84
N LEU A 6 -14.17 16.08 27.60
CA LEU A 6 -15.22 15.13 27.14
C LEU A 6 -16.20 15.77 26.14
N SER A 7 -16.21 17.10 26.01
CA SER A 7 -16.99 17.86 25.02
C SER A 7 -16.53 17.61 23.56
N ASP A 8 -15.29 17.15 23.34
CA ASP A 8 -14.73 16.83 22.02
C ASP A 8 -15.02 15.39 21.55
N SER A 9 -16.02 14.73 22.15
CA SER A 9 -16.49 13.42 21.68
C SER A 9 -17.01 13.53 20.24
N PRO A 10 -16.53 12.70 19.29
CA PRO A 10 -16.77 12.84 17.86
C PRO A 10 -18.23 12.63 17.43
N HIS A 11 -19.15 12.29 18.33
CA HIS A 11 -20.58 12.14 18.07
C HIS A 11 -21.46 12.77 19.17
N PRO A 12 -21.87 14.07 19.02
CA PRO A 12 -22.82 14.67 19.93
C PRO A 12 -24.23 14.03 19.90
N ARG A 13 -24.50 13.12 18.97
CA ARG A 13 -25.81 12.47 18.73
C ARG A 13 -25.83 10.96 19.00
N SER A 14 -24.94 10.41 19.84
CA SER A 14 -25.06 8.99 20.25
C SER A 14 -26.32 8.78 21.06
N LYS A 15 -27.20 7.89 20.63
CA LYS A 15 -28.45 7.50 21.29
C LYS A 15 -28.28 7.20 22.79
N TYR A 16 -27.11 6.73 23.18
CA TYR A 16 -26.81 6.26 24.55
C TYR A 16 -25.81 7.14 25.30
N ARG A 17 -25.63 8.41 24.87
CA ARG A 17 -24.69 9.32 25.55
C ARG A 17 -25.12 9.63 27.02
N TYR A 18 -26.40 9.63 27.29
CA TYR A 18 -26.95 9.83 28.63
C TYR A 18 -26.43 8.78 29.64
N LEU A 19 -26.06 7.58 29.21
CA LEU A 19 -25.47 6.56 30.09
C LEU A 19 -24.14 7.01 30.71
N LEU A 20 -23.45 8.00 30.12
CA LEU A 20 -22.21 8.55 30.67
C LEU A 20 -22.42 9.52 31.84
N GLU A 21 -23.66 9.81 32.22
CA GLU A 21 -24.00 10.52 33.44
C GLU A 21 -23.73 9.65 34.66
N ASP A 22 -23.89 8.33 34.51
CA ASP A 22 -23.45 7.34 35.51
C ASP A 22 -21.91 7.32 35.59
N LYS A 23 -21.38 7.46 36.83
CA LYS A 23 -19.94 7.56 37.07
C LYS A 23 -19.17 6.28 36.68
N ASP A 24 -19.76 5.13 36.91
CA ASP A 24 -19.09 3.85 36.64
C ASP A 24 -19.11 3.52 35.15
N VAL A 25 -20.22 3.80 34.45
CA VAL A 25 -20.28 3.73 32.98
C VAL A 25 -19.28 4.68 32.34
N ARG A 26 -19.13 5.89 32.88
CA ARG A 26 -18.17 6.86 32.38
C ARG A 26 -16.73 6.37 32.57
N ARG A 27 -16.37 5.86 33.74
CA ARG A 27 -15.04 5.32 34.02
C ARG A 27 -14.69 4.14 33.10
N TRP A 28 -15.63 3.22 32.92
CA TRP A 28 -15.49 2.09 32.00
C TRP A 28 -15.29 2.58 30.56
N TYR A 29 -16.09 3.52 30.11
CA TYR A 29 -16.00 4.11 28.77
C TYR A 29 -14.67 4.85 28.53
N GLU A 30 -14.22 5.65 29.50
CA GLU A 30 -12.92 6.35 29.43
C GLU A 30 -11.74 5.36 29.36
N ASN A 31 -11.82 4.24 30.08
CA ASN A 31 -10.82 3.21 29.98
C ASN A 31 -10.79 2.56 28.58
N LEU A 32 -11.93 2.30 27.98
CA LEU A 32 -12.04 1.78 26.62
C LEU A 32 -11.51 2.75 25.57
N ILE A 33 -11.75 4.07 25.71
CA ILE A 33 -11.24 5.11 24.83
C ILE A 33 -9.70 5.09 24.74
N ARG A 34 -9.00 4.80 25.84
CA ARG A 34 -7.53 4.70 25.85
C ARG A 34 -7.02 3.62 24.88
N GLY A 35 -7.79 2.55 24.72
CA GLY A 35 -7.51 1.52 23.72
C GLY A 35 -7.93 1.92 22.31
N SER A 36 -9.22 2.26 22.14
CA SER A 36 -9.79 2.66 20.84
C SER A 36 -11.08 3.45 21.02
N PRO A 37 -11.14 4.71 20.56
CA PRO A 37 -12.38 5.51 20.58
C PRO A 37 -13.53 4.86 19.79
N ALA A 38 -13.25 4.21 18.67
CA ALA A 38 -14.26 3.52 17.88
C ALA A 38 -14.86 2.33 18.63
N CYS A 39 -14.01 1.51 19.29
CA CYS A 39 -14.48 0.41 20.13
C CYS A 39 -15.32 0.92 21.30
N ALA A 40 -14.89 1.96 22.00
CA ALA A 40 -15.64 2.53 23.11
C ALA A 40 -17.07 2.93 22.72
N GLN A 41 -17.24 3.57 21.56
CA GLN A 41 -18.56 3.93 21.03
C GLN A 41 -19.43 2.69 20.73
N ILE A 42 -18.83 1.65 20.15
CA ILE A 42 -19.54 0.40 19.86
C ILE A 42 -19.96 -0.28 21.18
N TYR A 43 -19.08 -0.28 22.17
CA TYR A 43 -19.34 -0.87 23.47
C TYR A 43 -20.47 -0.15 24.20
N LEU A 44 -20.43 1.18 24.28
CA LEU A 44 -21.50 1.97 24.89
C LEU A 44 -22.85 1.72 24.21
N ARG A 45 -22.88 1.75 22.87
CA ARG A 45 -24.10 1.50 22.11
C ARG A 45 -24.68 0.11 22.33
N ASN A 46 -23.85 -0.93 22.32
CA ASN A 46 -24.34 -2.31 22.49
C ASN A 46 -24.72 -2.60 23.93
N LEU A 47 -24.03 -2.03 24.92
CA LEU A 47 -24.49 -2.08 26.31
C LEU A 47 -25.86 -1.41 26.46
N GLY A 48 -26.04 -0.21 25.89
CA GLY A 48 -27.31 0.49 25.90
C GLY A 48 -28.43 -0.26 25.17
N ASN A 49 -28.14 -0.88 24.01
CA ASN A 49 -29.10 -1.72 23.30
C ASN A 49 -29.50 -2.95 24.14
N PHE A 50 -28.52 -3.63 24.77
CA PHE A 50 -28.81 -4.79 25.63
C PHE A 50 -29.67 -4.38 26.82
N CYS A 51 -29.27 -3.35 27.55
CA CYS A 51 -30.00 -2.86 28.70
C CYS A 51 -31.41 -2.39 28.35
N GLY A 52 -31.59 -1.69 27.23
CA GLY A 52 -32.90 -1.28 26.74
C GLY A 52 -33.80 -2.45 26.35
N LEU A 53 -33.23 -3.52 25.74
CA LEU A 53 -33.99 -4.73 25.40
C LEU A 53 -34.43 -5.51 26.66
N MET A 54 -33.55 -5.54 27.66
CA MET A 54 -33.85 -6.30 28.92
C MET A 54 -34.61 -5.44 29.95
N GLY A 55 -34.94 -4.16 29.64
CA GLY A 55 -35.69 -3.28 30.53
C GLY A 55 -34.94 -2.90 31.83
N ILE A 56 -33.60 -2.88 31.80
CA ILE A 56 -32.74 -2.60 32.97
C ILE A 56 -31.72 -1.53 32.67
N THR A 57 -31.19 -0.86 33.69
CA THR A 57 -30.05 0.05 33.56
C THR A 57 -28.72 -0.69 33.70
N PRO A 58 -27.59 -0.16 33.22
CA PRO A 58 -26.28 -0.74 33.47
C PRO A 58 -25.96 -0.90 34.96
N GLY A 59 -26.33 0.07 35.78
CA GLY A 59 -26.17 0.00 37.26
C GLY A 59 -27.00 -1.09 37.91
N GLN A 60 -28.25 -1.28 37.46
CA GLN A 60 -29.10 -2.39 37.95
C GLN A 60 -28.51 -3.74 37.54
N LEU A 61 -28.02 -3.87 36.31
CA LEU A 61 -27.37 -5.10 35.82
C LEU A 61 -26.16 -5.46 36.68
N ALA A 62 -25.34 -4.48 37.08
CA ALA A 62 -24.16 -4.67 37.91
C ALA A 62 -24.46 -4.97 39.40
N ARG A 63 -25.70 -4.81 39.86
CA ARG A 63 -26.11 -5.12 41.24
C ARG A 63 -26.85 -6.45 41.37
N LYS A 64 -27.20 -7.09 40.25
CA LYS A 64 -27.91 -8.37 40.27
C LYS A 64 -26.98 -9.51 40.72
N PRO A 65 -27.53 -10.53 41.39
CA PRO A 65 -26.81 -11.78 41.63
C PRO A 65 -26.25 -12.37 40.33
N VAL A 66 -25.08 -12.99 40.40
CA VAL A 66 -24.40 -13.54 39.21
C VAL A 66 -25.28 -14.54 38.46
N THR A 67 -26.04 -15.37 39.20
CA THR A 67 -26.97 -16.35 38.61
C THR A 67 -28.08 -15.68 37.79
N GLU A 68 -28.67 -14.59 38.30
CA GLU A 68 -29.69 -13.84 37.55
C GLU A 68 -29.11 -13.18 36.30
N VAL A 69 -27.88 -12.68 36.37
CA VAL A 69 -27.19 -12.08 35.18
C VAL A 69 -26.92 -13.16 34.13
N GLU A 70 -26.54 -14.35 34.55
CA GLU A 70 -26.31 -15.48 33.65
C GLU A 70 -27.61 -15.93 32.97
N ASP A 71 -28.71 -15.98 33.71
CA ASP A 71 -30.05 -16.31 33.18
C ASP A 71 -30.51 -15.24 32.19
N LEU A 72 -30.39 -13.95 32.52
CA LEU A 72 -30.67 -12.84 31.61
C LEU A 72 -29.86 -12.90 30.28
N LEU A 73 -28.57 -13.27 30.36
CA LEU A 73 -27.74 -13.41 29.18
C LEU A 73 -28.15 -14.63 28.34
N MET A 74 -28.57 -15.74 28.94
CA MET A 74 -29.08 -16.89 28.21
C MET A 74 -30.41 -16.60 27.52
N ASP A 75 -31.33 -15.91 28.21
CA ASP A 75 -32.61 -15.46 27.64
C ASP A 75 -32.39 -14.47 26.48
N TYR A 76 -31.45 -13.52 26.61
CA TYR A 76 -31.03 -12.65 25.55
C TYR A 76 -30.52 -13.45 24.36
N VAL A 77 -29.61 -14.41 24.55
CA VAL A 77 -29.07 -15.23 23.45
C VAL A 77 -30.17 -15.97 22.73
N THR A 78 -31.07 -16.64 23.51
CA THR A 78 -32.21 -17.40 22.98
C THR A 78 -33.15 -16.54 22.13
N SER A 79 -33.48 -15.35 22.61
CA SER A 79 -34.35 -14.41 21.89
C SER A 79 -33.67 -13.78 20.68
N ALA A 80 -32.39 -13.41 20.82
CA ALA A 80 -31.62 -12.72 19.78
C ALA A 80 -31.25 -13.63 18.61
N GLN A 81 -31.02 -14.94 18.84
CA GLN A 81 -30.71 -15.92 17.79
C GLN A 81 -31.81 -16.04 16.73
N LYS A 82 -33.05 -15.68 17.05
CA LYS A 82 -34.17 -15.65 16.09
C LYS A 82 -34.05 -14.51 15.07
N LYS A 83 -33.26 -13.45 15.35
CA LYS A 83 -33.25 -12.19 14.57
C LYS A 83 -31.86 -11.73 14.14
N HIS A 84 -30.81 -12.21 14.76
CA HIS A 84 -29.45 -11.72 14.58
C HIS A 84 -28.46 -12.86 14.33
N ALA A 85 -27.38 -12.56 13.59
CA ALA A 85 -26.27 -13.47 13.36
C ALA A 85 -25.55 -13.78 14.69
N GLY A 86 -25.04 -15.00 14.83
CA GLY A 86 -24.36 -15.46 16.05
C GLY A 86 -23.15 -14.58 16.42
N SER A 87 -22.40 -14.09 15.45
CA SER A 87 -21.28 -13.17 15.69
C SER A 87 -21.70 -11.82 16.28
N TYR A 88 -22.86 -11.28 15.91
CA TYR A 88 -23.41 -10.06 16.53
C TYR A 88 -23.77 -10.32 18.00
N ILE A 89 -24.45 -11.42 18.28
CA ILE A 89 -24.82 -11.84 19.64
C ILE A 89 -23.57 -12.05 20.48
N HIS A 90 -22.58 -12.75 19.94
CA HIS A 90 -21.29 -12.96 20.59
C HIS A 90 -20.60 -11.64 20.97
N ASN A 91 -20.56 -10.67 20.05
CA ASN A 91 -19.99 -9.36 20.31
C ASN A 91 -20.77 -8.61 21.40
N THR A 92 -22.10 -8.63 21.37
CA THR A 92 -22.93 -8.02 22.43
C THR A 92 -22.68 -8.67 23.79
N THR A 93 -22.67 -9.98 23.84
CA THR A 93 -22.36 -10.74 25.06
C THR A 93 -20.96 -10.43 25.60
N LYS A 94 -19.95 -10.33 24.72
CA LYS A 94 -18.59 -9.92 25.07
C LYS A 94 -18.55 -8.52 25.69
N ILE A 95 -19.35 -7.60 25.16
CA ILE A 95 -19.43 -6.22 25.65
C ILE A 95 -20.09 -6.17 27.04
N VAL A 96 -21.18 -6.90 27.22
CA VAL A 96 -21.84 -7.00 28.53
C VAL A 96 -20.88 -7.63 29.54
N LYS A 97 -20.17 -8.72 29.20
CA LYS A 97 -19.11 -9.32 30.06
C LYS A 97 -18.02 -8.29 30.41
N SER A 98 -17.61 -7.42 29.50
CA SER A 98 -16.64 -6.36 29.79
C SER A 98 -17.15 -5.36 30.83
N TRP A 99 -18.44 -4.99 30.75
CA TRP A 99 -19.10 -4.14 31.74
C TRP A 99 -19.17 -4.81 33.12
N LEU A 100 -19.58 -6.08 33.15
CA LEU A 100 -19.65 -6.87 34.37
C LEU A 100 -18.27 -7.04 35.04
N ALA A 101 -17.23 -7.34 34.23
CA ALA A 101 -15.87 -7.47 34.73
C ALA A 101 -15.34 -6.14 35.31
N HIS A 102 -15.70 -4.99 34.72
CA HIS A 102 -15.39 -3.66 35.25
C HIS A 102 -15.96 -3.47 36.66
N ASN A 103 -17.10 -4.07 36.94
CA ASN A 103 -17.79 -4.06 38.27
C ASN A 103 -17.42 -5.23 39.16
N GLY A 104 -16.36 -5.98 38.83
CA GLY A 104 -15.90 -7.12 39.66
C GLY A 104 -16.73 -8.40 39.52
N ILE A 105 -17.66 -8.45 38.56
CA ILE A 105 -18.57 -9.60 38.38
C ILE A 105 -17.97 -10.56 37.34
N GLN A 106 -17.74 -11.82 37.76
CA GLN A 106 -17.27 -12.88 36.89
C GLN A 106 -18.36 -13.95 36.71
N LEU A 107 -18.71 -14.24 35.45
CA LEU A 107 -19.69 -15.27 35.13
C LEU A 107 -19.07 -16.64 35.30
N LYS A 108 -19.81 -17.55 35.90
CA LYS A 108 -19.41 -18.95 36.15
C LYS A 108 -19.85 -19.87 35.01
N ARG A 109 -21.03 -19.62 34.41
CA ARG A 109 -21.60 -20.45 33.37
C ARG A 109 -21.03 -20.09 32.00
N LYS A 110 -20.75 -21.10 31.19
CA LYS A 110 -20.37 -20.92 29.75
C LYS A 110 -21.61 -20.74 28.91
N ILE A 111 -21.80 -19.55 28.38
CA ILE A 111 -22.89 -19.23 27.44
C ILE A 111 -22.47 -19.64 26.03
N LYS A 112 -23.13 -20.65 25.46
CA LYS A 112 -22.92 -21.08 24.07
C LYS A 112 -23.77 -20.25 23.11
N ILE A 113 -23.22 -19.89 21.95
CA ILE A 113 -23.90 -19.11 20.92
C ILE A 113 -23.65 -19.79 19.57
N THR A 114 -24.73 -20.21 18.90
CA THR A 114 -24.63 -20.82 17.57
C THR A 114 -24.11 -19.79 16.56
N GLY A 115 -23.13 -20.17 15.72
CA GLY A 115 -22.54 -19.26 14.74
C GLY A 115 -21.73 -18.11 15.35
N ALA A 116 -21.23 -18.22 16.59
CA ALA A 116 -20.51 -17.17 17.31
C ALA A 116 -19.28 -16.63 16.55
N HIS A 117 -18.64 -17.49 15.78
CA HIS A 117 -17.40 -17.17 15.04
C HIS A 117 -17.61 -17.08 13.53
N GLU A 118 -18.85 -17.24 13.07
CA GLU A 118 -19.18 -17.07 11.66
C GLU A 118 -19.11 -15.60 11.28
N THR A 119 -18.38 -15.32 10.20
CA THR A 119 -18.34 -13.96 9.64
C THR A 119 -19.57 -13.78 8.76
N PRO A 120 -20.52 -12.89 9.10
CA PRO A 120 -21.64 -12.63 8.22
C PRO A 120 -21.13 -12.02 6.93
N THR A 121 -21.36 -12.71 5.82
CA THR A 121 -21.11 -12.21 4.47
C THR A 121 -22.40 -11.64 3.90
N LEU A 122 -22.29 -10.60 3.08
CA LEU A 122 -23.41 -10.17 2.26
C LEU A 122 -23.61 -11.20 1.14
N LYS A 123 -24.86 -11.31 0.67
CA LYS A 123 -25.17 -12.18 -0.47
C LYS A 123 -24.23 -11.84 -1.64
N ASP A 124 -23.62 -12.87 -2.20
CA ASP A 124 -22.70 -12.79 -3.35
C ASP A 124 -21.43 -11.91 -3.12
N GLU A 125 -21.10 -11.56 -1.85
CA GLU A 125 -19.90 -10.81 -1.53
C GLU A 125 -18.65 -11.68 -1.74
N ARG A 126 -17.77 -11.25 -2.63
CA ARG A 126 -16.51 -11.90 -2.96
C ARG A 126 -15.42 -10.88 -3.30
N VAL A 127 -14.22 -11.37 -3.53
CA VAL A 127 -13.12 -10.54 -4.06
C VAL A 127 -13.47 -10.10 -5.49
N PRO A 128 -13.36 -8.81 -5.84
CA PRO A 128 -13.62 -8.32 -7.19
C PRO A 128 -12.70 -8.97 -8.24
N THR A 129 -13.19 -9.13 -9.47
CA THR A 129 -12.31 -9.33 -10.62
C THR A 129 -11.60 -8.02 -10.98
N LYS A 130 -10.59 -8.06 -11.86
CA LYS A 130 -9.92 -6.84 -12.34
C LYS A 130 -10.88 -5.88 -13.04
N GLU A 131 -11.81 -6.40 -13.84
CA GLU A 131 -12.81 -5.63 -14.55
C GLU A 131 -13.81 -4.97 -13.59
N GLU A 132 -14.23 -5.70 -12.55
CA GLU A 132 -15.09 -5.16 -11.49
C GLU A 132 -14.37 -4.09 -10.69
N LEU A 133 -13.11 -4.33 -10.34
CA LEU A 133 -12.28 -3.34 -9.64
C LEU A 133 -12.09 -2.07 -10.49
N LYS A 134 -11.84 -2.21 -11.78
CA LYS A 134 -11.77 -1.08 -12.72
C LYS A 134 -13.08 -0.30 -12.77
N ARG A 135 -14.22 -0.98 -12.82
CA ARG A 135 -15.53 -0.32 -12.75
C ARG A 135 -15.70 0.45 -11.44
N ILE A 136 -15.28 -0.13 -10.29
CA ILE A 136 -15.32 0.58 -9.00
C ILE A 136 -14.49 1.85 -9.05
N PHE A 137 -13.27 1.80 -9.58
CA PHE A 137 -12.40 2.98 -9.71
C PHE A 137 -13.03 4.07 -10.58
N LEU A 138 -13.64 3.69 -11.70
CA LEU A 138 -14.22 4.64 -12.64
C LEU A 138 -15.60 5.17 -12.23
N SER A 139 -16.30 4.49 -11.32
CA SER A 139 -17.63 4.89 -10.85
C SER A 139 -17.64 5.95 -9.75
N GLY A 140 -16.47 6.30 -9.19
CA GLY A 140 -16.32 7.30 -8.15
C GLY A 140 -15.69 8.61 -8.64
N SER A 141 -15.76 9.66 -7.79
CA SER A 141 -14.94 10.87 -7.98
C SER A 141 -13.45 10.52 -7.97
N LYS A 142 -12.59 11.43 -8.46
CA LYS A 142 -11.11 11.24 -8.39
C LYS A 142 -10.65 10.92 -6.97
N GLN A 143 -11.19 11.59 -5.97
CA GLN A 143 -10.93 11.32 -4.56
C GLN A 143 -11.31 9.87 -4.17
N ALA A 144 -12.52 9.42 -4.53
CA ALA A 144 -13.00 8.07 -4.23
C ALA A 144 -12.17 7.02 -4.98
N ARG A 145 -11.83 7.27 -6.24
CA ARG A 145 -10.95 6.42 -7.08
C ARG A 145 -9.60 6.25 -6.42
N THR A 146 -8.94 7.35 -6.05
CA THR A 146 -7.64 7.33 -5.37
C THR A 146 -7.71 6.55 -4.06
N ALA A 147 -8.72 6.79 -3.23
CA ALA A 147 -8.89 6.07 -1.96
C ALA A 147 -9.12 4.56 -2.19
N CYS A 148 -9.97 4.17 -3.15
CA CYS A 148 -10.21 2.78 -3.51
C CYS A 148 -8.94 2.10 -4.04
N ALA A 149 -8.20 2.78 -4.94
CA ALA A 149 -6.96 2.25 -5.51
C ALA A 149 -5.87 2.07 -4.45
N ILE A 150 -5.67 3.03 -3.55
CA ILE A 150 -4.73 2.89 -2.43
C ILE A 150 -5.07 1.68 -1.57
N ILE A 151 -6.35 1.45 -1.24
CA ILE A 151 -6.73 0.28 -0.43
C ILE A 151 -6.55 -1.02 -1.19
N ALA A 152 -6.94 -1.06 -2.48
CA ALA A 152 -6.89 -2.26 -3.30
C ALA A 152 -5.47 -2.66 -3.72
N HIS A 153 -4.56 -1.70 -3.86
CA HIS A 153 -3.21 -1.94 -4.34
C HIS A 153 -2.12 -1.88 -3.26
N ALA A 154 -2.36 -1.18 -2.14
CA ALA A 154 -1.41 -1.13 -1.03
C ALA A 154 -1.86 -1.94 0.20
N GLY A 155 -3.06 -2.50 0.18
CA GLY A 155 -3.60 -3.32 1.27
C GLY A 155 -3.80 -2.57 2.58
N LEU A 156 -3.93 -1.23 2.55
CA LEU A 156 -4.08 -0.43 3.76
C LEU A 156 -5.46 -0.63 4.41
N ARG A 157 -5.54 -0.35 5.69
CA ARG A 157 -6.84 -0.20 6.39
C ARG A 157 -7.39 1.19 6.16
N LEU A 158 -8.71 1.35 6.13
CA LEU A 158 -9.36 2.65 5.95
C LEU A 158 -8.87 3.68 6.98
N GLU A 159 -8.64 3.25 8.22
CA GLU A 159 -8.15 4.10 9.31
C GLU A 159 -6.75 4.71 9.01
N THR A 160 -5.99 4.12 8.11
CA THR A 160 -4.70 4.66 7.66
C THR A 160 -4.89 5.94 6.85
N LEU A 161 -5.88 6.00 5.96
CA LEU A 161 -6.18 7.21 5.16
C LEU A 161 -6.70 8.36 6.03
N GLY A 162 -7.44 8.02 7.09
CA GLY A 162 -7.92 8.99 8.06
C GLY A 162 -8.55 8.29 9.26
N ASN A 163 -8.11 8.65 10.45
CA ASN A 163 -8.51 7.99 11.68
C ASN A 163 -9.98 8.28 12.06
N TYR A 164 -10.48 7.57 13.06
CA TYR A 164 -11.85 7.70 13.53
C TYR A 164 -12.24 9.13 13.92
N THR A 165 -11.31 9.89 14.51
CA THR A 165 -11.54 11.26 14.97
C THR A 165 -11.36 12.32 13.89
N GLY A 166 -10.62 12.02 12.80
CA GLY A 166 -10.29 12.96 11.74
C GLY A 166 -9.16 13.94 12.09
N TYR A 167 -8.35 13.63 13.10
CA TYR A 167 -7.20 14.46 13.49
C TYR A 167 -5.85 13.87 13.08
N ASP A 168 -5.83 12.67 12.51
CA ASP A 168 -4.66 12.05 11.92
C ASP A 168 -5.05 11.14 10.75
N GLY A 169 -4.13 10.95 9.82
CA GLY A 169 -4.29 10.15 8.62
C GLY A 169 -3.02 10.15 7.79
N LEU A 170 -3.06 9.53 6.62
CA LEU A 170 -1.94 9.48 5.69
C LEU A 170 -1.65 10.88 5.15
N ARG A 171 -0.38 11.31 5.23
CA ARG A 171 0.12 12.64 4.85
C ARG A 171 1.01 12.55 3.62
N MET A 172 1.24 13.67 2.94
CA MET A 172 2.17 13.74 1.80
C MET A 172 3.56 13.21 2.17
N ARG A 173 4.11 13.61 3.33
CA ARG A 173 5.42 13.14 3.81
C ARG A 173 5.50 11.65 4.16
N ASP A 174 4.37 10.97 4.29
CA ASP A 174 4.33 9.52 4.49
C ASP A 174 4.57 8.76 3.17
N LEU A 175 4.67 9.48 2.03
CA LEU A 175 5.08 8.99 0.72
C LEU A 175 6.44 9.63 0.34
N PRO A 176 7.57 9.05 0.74
CA PRO A 176 8.90 9.67 0.56
C PRO A 176 9.29 9.88 -0.90
N ASP A 177 8.77 9.05 -1.81
CA ASP A 177 9.05 9.14 -3.24
C ASP A 177 8.14 10.18 -3.96
N LEU A 178 7.15 10.80 -3.28
CA LEU A 178 6.27 11.81 -3.84
C LEU A 178 6.96 13.18 -3.89
N LYS A 179 6.93 13.84 -5.02
CA LYS A 179 7.43 15.20 -5.24
C LYS A 179 6.33 16.09 -5.81
N ILE A 180 6.26 17.30 -5.28
CA ILE A 180 5.34 18.34 -5.73
C ILE A 180 6.18 19.58 -6.06
N LYS A 181 6.15 20.03 -7.31
CA LYS A 181 6.83 21.23 -7.79
C LYS A 181 5.83 22.13 -8.52
N GLY A 182 5.45 23.25 -7.90
CA GLY A 182 4.41 24.11 -8.44
C GLY A 182 3.08 23.36 -8.57
N SER A 183 2.57 23.22 -9.78
CA SER A 183 1.33 22.48 -10.10
C SER A 183 1.57 21.04 -10.54
N GLU A 184 2.81 20.59 -10.61
CA GLU A 184 3.18 19.28 -11.10
C GLU A 184 3.42 18.32 -9.94
N VAL A 185 2.87 17.09 -10.06
CA VAL A 185 3.05 15.97 -9.13
C VAL A 185 3.82 14.87 -9.83
N SER A 186 4.88 14.37 -9.21
CA SER A 186 5.71 13.28 -9.73
C SER A 186 6.14 12.31 -8.63
N PHE A 187 6.64 11.15 -9.03
CA PHE A 187 7.14 10.11 -8.13
C PHE A 187 8.57 9.75 -8.53
N GLU A 188 9.52 9.84 -7.58
CA GLU A 188 10.92 9.49 -7.84
C GLU A 188 11.13 8.01 -8.10
N LYS A 189 10.28 7.18 -7.49
CA LYS A 189 10.31 5.72 -7.66
C LYS A 189 8.90 5.17 -7.76
N ILE A 190 8.71 4.25 -8.70
CA ILE A 190 7.51 3.43 -8.85
C ILE A 190 7.98 1.96 -8.86
N PRO A 191 7.42 1.11 -8.00
CA PRO A 191 6.36 1.31 -7.00
C PRO A 191 6.74 2.30 -5.89
N THR A 192 5.81 3.22 -5.59
CA THR A 192 6.01 4.30 -4.61
C THR A 192 5.78 3.80 -3.20
N MET A 193 6.72 4.09 -2.29
CA MET A 193 6.62 3.68 -0.89
C MET A 193 5.55 4.46 -0.14
N VAL A 194 4.80 3.78 0.71
CA VAL A 194 3.85 4.35 1.69
C VAL A 194 4.25 3.90 3.07
N VAL A 195 4.64 4.83 3.92
CA VAL A 195 5.00 4.57 5.33
C VAL A 195 3.75 4.71 6.20
N VAL A 196 3.40 3.64 6.90
CA VAL A 196 2.29 3.63 7.86
C VAL A 196 2.83 3.80 9.26
N ARG A 197 2.60 4.97 9.83
CA ARG A 197 3.03 5.31 11.20
C ARG A 197 2.31 4.43 12.24
N SER A 198 2.98 4.12 13.35
CA SER A 198 2.44 3.28 14.42
C SER A 198 1.08 3.78 14.97
N ALA A 199 0.85 5.09 14.97
CA ALA A 199 -0.42 5.69 15.38
C ALA A 199 -1.61 5.33 14.47
N LEU A 200 -1.33 5.06 13.18
CA LEU A 200 -2.31 4.67 12.16
C LEU A 200 -2.40 3.15 11.97
N SER A 201 -1.48 2.41 12.58
CA SER A 201 -1.46 0.95 12.52
C SER A 201 -2.32 0.35 13.65
N LYS A 202 -3.22 -0.59 13.30
CA LYS A 202 -4.00 -1.33 14.29
C LYS A 202 -3.14 -2.13 15.26
N ALA A 203 -2.01 -2.65 14.78
CA ALA A 203 -1.05 -3.43 15.55
C ALA A 203 -0.05 -2.56 16.34
N ARG A 204 -0.15 -1.20 16.21
CA ARG A 204 0.68 -0.22 16.91
C ARG A 204 2.18 -0.29 16.57
N HIS A 205 2.54 -0.86 15.43
CA HIS A 205 3.90 -0.80 14.89
C HIS A 205 3.93 -0.03 13.56
N GLN A 206 5.07 0.53 13.23
CA GLN A 206 5.29 1.16 11.93
C GLN A 206 5.62 0.08 10.90
N TYR A 207 5.06 0.21 9.70
CA TYR A 207 5.38 -0.62 8.55
C TYR A 207 5.28 0.21 7.27
N PHE A 208 5.65 -0.36 6.15
CA PHE A 208 5.44 0.26 4.85
C PHE A 208 4.84 -0.74 3.85
N THR A 209 4.30 -0.20 2.80
CA THR A 209 3.82 -0.92 1.61
C THR A 209 4.13 -0.06 0.39
N PHE A 210 3.64 -0.45 -0.78
CA PHE A 210 3.88 0.29 -2.01
C PHE A 210 2.58 0.61 -2.74
N LEU A 211 2.63 1.60 -3.65
CA LEU A 211 1.59 1.92 -4.62
C LEU A 211 2.05 1.45 -6.00
N THR A 212 1.11 0.87 -6.75
CA THR A 212 1.31 0.52 -8.15
C THR A 212 1.37 1.77 -9.02
N GLU A 213 1.87 1.63 -10.24
CA GLU A 213 1.88 2.68 -11.25
C GLU A 213 0.46 3.26 -11.49
N GLU A 214 -0.56 2.38 -11.62
CA GLU A 214 -1.95 2.79 -11.77
C GLU A 214 -2.45 3.64 -10.60
N THR A 215 -2.10 3.27 -9.36
CA THR A 215 -2.46 4.08 -8.18
C THR A 215 -1.74 5.41 -8.16
N CYS A 216 -0.47 5.45 -8.56
CA CYS A 216 0.31 6.67 -8.67
C CYS A 216 -0.31 7.63 -9.70
N SER A 217 -0.77 7.11 -10.85
CA SER A 217 -1.49 7.89 -11.87
C SER A 217 -2.78 8.51 -11.30
N TYR A 218 -3.62 7.72 -10.61
CA TYR A 218 -4.84 8.26 -9.99
C TYR A 218 -4.55 9.25 -8.87
N LEU A 219 -3.50 9.04 -8.10
CA LEU A 219 -3.09 9.97 -7.05
C LEU A 219 -2.56 11.27 -7.65
N LYS A 220 -1.75 11.21 -8.71
CA LYS A 220 -1.29 12.37 -9.46
C LYS A 220 -2.46 13.21 -9.95
N ASP A 221 -3.40 12.61 -10.68
CA ASP A 221 -4.59 13.29 -11.20
C ASP A 221 -5.40 14.00 -10.10
N TYR A 222 -5.53 13.36 -8.94
CA TYR A 222 -6.28 13.91 -7.82
C TYR A 222 -5.52 15.06 -7.13
N LEU A 223 -4.22 14.93 -6.94
CA LEU A 223 -3.42 15.99 -6.30
C LEU A 223 -3.25 17.21 -7.21
N GLU A 224 -3.05 17.01 -8.51
CA GLU A 224 -2.99 18.10 -9.49
C GLU A 224 -4.33 18.84 -9.61
N GLU A 225 -5.48 18.15 -9.47
CA GLU A 225 -6.77 18.82 -9.38
C GLU A 225 -6.84 19.71 -8.14
N ARG A 226 -6.39 19.23 -6.98
CA ARG A 226 -6.35 20.02 -5.74
C ARG A 226 -5.46 21.27 -5.87
N LEU A 227 -4.30 21.14 -6.54
CA LEU A 227 -3.39 22.26 -6.82
C LEU A 227 -4.05 23.28 -7.77
N ARG A 228 -4.74 22.82 -8.84
CA ARG A 228 -5.50 23.70 -9.73
C ARG A 228 -6.64 24.43 -9.04
N ASP A 229 -7.27 23.79 -8.06
CA ASP A 229 -8.30 24.40 -7.20
C ASP A 229 -7.74 25.42 -6.19
N GLY A 230 -6.41 25.69 -6.21
CA GLY A 230 -5.74 26.68 -5.36
C GLY A 230 -5.33 26.16 -3.99
N GLU A 231 -5.41 24.84 -3.73
CA GLU A 231 -4.98 24.28 -2.46
C GLU A 231 -3.44 24.26 -2.38
N GLN A 232 -2.89 24.75 -1.29
CA GLN A 232 -1.47 24.66 -1.00
C GLN A 232 -1.17 23.34 -0.29
N LEU A 233 -0.52 22.41 -1.01
CA LEU A 233 -0.13 21.13 -0.47
C LEU A 233 1.21 21.23 0.27
N THR A 234 1.19 20.85 1.54
CA THR A 234 2.37 20.81 2.42
C THR A 234 2.70 19.35 2.76
N PRO A 235 3.89 19.05 3.31
CA PRO A 235 4.22 17.71 3.77
C PRO A 235 3.22 17.13 4.79
N ASP A 236 2.50 17.99 5.53
CA ASP A 236 1.48 17.60 6.52
C ASP A 236 0.06 17.51 5.94
N SER A 237 -0.15 17.90 4.69
CA SER A 237 -1.45 17.80 4.04
C SER A 237 -1.90 16.35 3.90
N ALA A 238 -3.21 16.10 4.07
CA ALA A 238 -3.81 14.79 3.92
C ALA A 238 -3.75 14.31 2.47
N ILE A 239 -3.37 13.04 2.24
CA ILE A 239 -3.45 12.40 0.92
C ILE A 239 -4.90 12.40 0.41
N VAL A 240 -5.86 12.01 1.27
CA VAL A 240 -7.29 12.11 0.97
C VAL A 240 -7.89 13.16 1.88
N LYS A 241 -8.26 14.32 1.32
CA LYS A 241 -8.78 15.45 2.12
C LYS A 241 -10.22 15.20 2.58
N PRO A 242 -10.67 15.80 3.70
CA PRO A 242 -12.08 15.82 4.05
C PRO A 242 -12.87 16.70 3.07
N LYS A 243 -14.17 16.40 2.89
CA LYS A 243 -15.06 17.22 2.05
C LYS A 243 -15.23 18.63 2.62
N PHE A 244 -15.24 18.75 3.94
CA PHE A 244 -15.40 20.02 4.65
C PHE A 244 -14.19 20.27 5.56
N ALA A 245 -13.71 21.51 5.61
CA ALA A 245 -12.48 21.93 6.29
C ALA A 245 -12.53 21.91 7.84
N GLN A 246 -13.60 21.38 8.46
CA GLN A 246 -13.73 21.30 9.91
C GLN A 246 -12.68 20.42 10.60
N LYS A 247 -12.05 19.52 9.85
CA LYS A 247 -11.02 18.61 10.36
C LYS A 247 -9.89 18.46 9.35
N PRO A 248 -8.64 18.29 9.81
CA PRO A 248 -7.49 18.18 8.90
C PRO A 248 -7.49 16.89 8.07
N PHE A 249 -8.13 15.82 8.55
CA PHE A 249 -8.20 14.53 7.86
C PHE A 249 -9.63 14.04 7.72
N ILE A 250 -9.88 13.29 6.66
CA ILE A 250 -11.16 12.58 6.48
C ILE A 250 -11.34 11.53 7.57
N ARG A 251 -12.56 11.40 8.10
CA ARG A 251 -12.84 10.37 9.11
C ARG A 251 -13.02 9.00 8.48
N THR A 252 -12.56 7.95 9.15
CA THR A 252 -12.70 6.55 8.69
C THR A 252 -14.11 6.20 8.24
N VAL A 253 -15.14 6.69 8.94
CA VAL A 253 -16.54 6.43 8.56
C VAL A 253 -16.89 7.06 7.23
N ASN A 254 -16.43 8.29 6.97
CA ASN A 254 -16.70 9.00 5.72
C ASN A 254 -15.93 8.38 4.55
N ILE A 255 -14.70 7.86 4.79
CA ILE A 255 -13.97 7.07 3.79
C ILE A 255 -14.77 5.82 3.44
N GLY A 256 -15.26 5.10 4.45
CA GLY A 256 -16.08 3.90 4.24
C GLY A 256 -17.36 4.18 3.45
N ASP A 257 -18.01 5.31 3.72
CA ASP A 257 -19.23 5.72 2.99
C ASP A 257 -18.93 6.13 1.55
N MET A 258 -17.86 6.88 1.31
CA MET A 258 -17.40 7.27 -0.02
C MET A 258 -17.05 6.05 -0.88
N MET A 259 -16.29 5.10 -0.33
CA MET A 259 -15.92 3.87 -1.03
C MET A 259 -17.14 2.97 -1.28
N ARG A 260 -18.06 2.87 -0.30
CA ARG A 260 -19.32 2.12 -0.46
C ARG A 260 -20.19 2.70 -1.58
N LEU A 261 -20.20 4.03 -1.70
CA LEU A 261 -20.92 4.69 -2.80
C LEU A 261 -20.30 4.31 -4.14
N ALA A 262 -18.98 4.37 -4.30
CA ALA A 262 -18.29 3.98 -5.53
C ALA A 262 -18.55 2.51 -5.90
N ILE A 263 -18.49 1.59 -4.93
CA ILE A 263 -18.76 0.16 -5.12
C ILE A 263 -20.21 -0.06 -5.57
N ARG A 264 -21.17 0.62 -4.94
CA ARG A 264 -22.59 0.52 -5.31
C ARG A 264 -22.88 1.14 -6.68
N SER A 265 -22.26 2.25 -7.02
CA SER A 265 -22.35 2.87 -8.34
C SER A 265 -21.77 1.98 -9.45
N ALA A 266 -20.86 1.07 -9.12
CA ALA A 266 -20.37 0.03 -10.01
C ALA A 266 -21.32 -1.18 -10.12
N GLY A 267 -22.52 -1.14 -9.48
CA GLY A 267 -23.52 -2.22 -9.49
C GLY A 267 -23.22 -3.35 -8.48
N LEU A 268 -22.34 -3.15 -7.50
CA LEU A 268 -21.91 -4.18 -6.56
C LEU A 268 -22.40 -3.84 -5.13
N PRO A 269 -23.17 -4.73 -4.46
CA PRO A 269 -23.72 -4.46 -3.11
C PRO A 269 -22.72 -4.74 -1.98
N TRP A 270 -21.42 -4.71 -2.25
CA TRP A 270 -20.38 -5.19 -1.34
C TRP A 270 -19.88 -4.12 -0.36
N ARG A 271 -19.19 -4.57 0.66
CA ARG A 271 -18.54 -3.72 1.67
C ARG A 271 -17.15 -3.27 1.17
N PRO A 272 -16.66 -2.08 1.57
CA PRO A 272 -15.31 -1.61 1.21
C PRO A 272 -14.16 -2.56 1.56
N TYR A 273 -14.36 -3.48 2.50
CA TYR A 273 -13.36 -4.46 2.91
C TYR A 273 -12.92 -5.40 1.79
N VAL A 274 -13.78 -5.63 0.77
CA VAL A 274 -13.43 -6.46 -0.40
C VAL A 274 -12.20 -5.94 -1.16
N LEU A 275 -11.94 -4.62 -1.12
CA LEU A 275 -10.78 -4.02 -1.76
C LEU A 275 -9.46 -4.44 -1.08
N ARG A 276 -9.47 -4.51 0.25
CA ARG A 276 -8.31 -5.02 0.97
C ARG A 276 -8.15 -6.54 0.82
N CYS A 277 -9.26 -7.27 0.74
CA CYS A 277 -9.24 -8.69 0.39
C CYS A 277 -8.67 -8.92 -1.00
N TYR A 278 -8.97 -8.03 -1.96
CA TYR A 278 -8.39 -8.07 -3.30
C TYR A 278 -6.86 -8.04 -3.24
N PHE A 279 -6.28 -7.07 -2.53
CA PHE A 279 -4.82 -6.99 -2.35
C PHE A 279 -4.22 -8.30 -1.83
N ASP A 280 -4.78 -8.84 -0.74
CA ASP A 280 -4.26 -10.05 -0.10
C ASP A 280 -4.38 -11.27 -1.05
N THR A 281 -5.52 -11.41 -1.72
CA THR A 281 -5.77 -12.51 -2.66
C THR A 281 -4.87 -12.44 -3.90
N MET A 282 -4.70 -11.26 -4.49
CA MET A 282 -3.85 -11.10 -5.68
C MET A 282 -2.37 -11.34 -5.35
N LEU A 283 -1.91 -10.88 -4.19
CA LEU A 283 -0.54 -11.18 -3.74
C LEU A 283 -0.36 -12.66 -3.33
N MET A 284 -1.41 -13.33 -2.85
CA MET A 284 -1.36 -14.79 -2.64
C MET A 284 -1.17 -15.54 -3.96
N LEU A 285 -1.81 -15.07 -5.05
CA LEU A 285 -1.57 -15.63 -6.39
C LEU A 285 -0.14 -15.35 -6.88
N ALA A 286 0.40 -14.16 -6.66
CA ALA A 286 1.80 -13.84 -6.97
C ALA A 286 2.76 -14.69 -6.12
N GLU A 287 2.45 -14.92 -4.85
CA GLU A 287 3.19 -15.80 -3.94
C GLU A 287 3.23 -17.24 -4.46
N SER A 288 2.10 -17.77 -4.94
CA SER A 288 2.04 -19.13 -5.53
C SER A 288 2.88 -19.30 -6.80
N LYS A 289 3.25 -18.19 -7.45
CA LYS A 289 4.17 -18.15 -8.60
C LYS A 289 5.62 -17.80 -8.22
N GLY A 290 5.92 -17.70 -6.93
CA GLY A 290 7.27 -17.39 -6.44
C GLY A 290 7.72 -15.94 -6.64
N LEU A 291 6.81 -15.01 -6.96
CA LEU A 291 7.14 -13.61 -7.24
C LEU A 291 7.31 -12.77 -5.96
N VAL A 292 6.67 -13.18 -4.87
CA VAL A 292 6.70 -12.49 -3.57
C VAL A 292 6.76 -13.52 -2.43
N LEU A 293 7.50 -13.20 -1.39
CA LEU A 293 7.53 -14.00 -0.17
C LEU A 293 6.28 -13.75 0.68
N ARG A 294 5.77 -14.80 1.33
CA ARG A 294 4.64 -14.71 2.27
C ARG A 294 4.87 -13.66 3.35
N ASP A 295 6.09 -13.58 3.87
CA ASP A 295 6.47 -12.64 4.91
C ASP A 295 6.38 -11.19 4.42
N TYR A 296 6.75 -10.90 3.16
CA TYR A 296 6.59 -9.56 2.57
C TYR A 296 5.12 -9.20 2.45
N ARG A 297 4.27 -10.11 1.95
CA ARG A 297 2.83 -9.90 1.86
C ARG A 297 2.23 -9.61 3.24
N GLN A 298 2.56 -10.38 4.27
CA GLN A 298 2.08 -10.17 5.64
C GLN A 298 2.57 -8.83 6.22
N PHE A 299 3.83 -8.47 5.97
CA PHE A 299 4.39 -7.20 6.40
C PHE A 299 3.66 -6.01 5.75
N TRP A 300 3.43 -6.01 4.44
CA TRP A 300 2.69 -4.96 3.74
C TRP A 300 1.24 -4.83 4.21
N MET A 301 0.65 -5.92 4.65
CA MET A 301 -0.68 -5.90 5.30
C MET A 301 -0.66 -5.32 6.72
N GLY A 302 0.51 -5.03 7.29
CA GLY A 302 0.67 -4.60 8.67
C GLY A 302 0.16 -5.65 9.66
N HIS A 303 0.37 -6.93 9.36
CA HIS A 303 0.15 -8.02 10.29
C HIS A 303 1.39 -8.20 11.16
N LYS A 304 1.19 -8.65 12.40
CA LYS A 304 2.30 -9.09 13.25
C LYS A 304 2.84 -10.41 12.73
N GLY A 305 4.05 -10.37 12.19
CA GLY A 305 4.74 -11.52 11.63
C GLY A 305 6.17 -11.63 12.15
N GLU A 306 6.91 -12.66 11.70
CA GLU A 306 8.29 -12.88 12.13
C GLU A 306 9.25 -11.74 11.68
N ILE A 307 9.00 -11.15 10.51
CA ILE A 307 9.79 -10.00 10.03
C ILE A 307 9.66 -8.84 11.01
N GLU A 308 8.45 -8.55 11.52
CA GLU A 308 8.25 -7.48 12.49
C GLU A 308 9.05 -7.73 13.77
N ASN A 309 9.03 -8.96 14.30
CA ASN A 309 9.76 -9.31 15.51
C ASN A 309 11.28 -9.19 15.35
N ARG A 310 11.81 -9.50 14.16
CA ARG A 310 13.25 -9.36 13.86
C ARG A 310 13.70 -7.91 13.65
N TYR A 311 12.81 -7.04 13.15
CA TYR A 311 13.17 -5.69 12.71
C TYR A 311 12.72 -4.58 13.66
N THR A 312 11.73 -4.80 14.52
CA THR A 312 11.37 -3.85 15.59
C THR A 312 12.43 -3.75 16.67
N THR A 313 13.23 -4.78 16.88
CA THR A 313 14.40 -4.75 17.78
C THR A 313 15.52 -3.82 17.29
N ASN A 314 15.63 -3.53 15.98
CA ASN A 314 16.67 -2.72 15.36
C ASN A 314 16.24 -1.27 15.05
N LYS A 315 15.66 -0.55 16.02
CA LYS A 315 15.32 0.88 15.91
C LYS A 315 14.47 1.25 14.69
N ARG A 316 13.58 0.35 14.22
CA ARG A 316 12.55 0.58 13.21
C ARG A 316 13.03 0.84 11.76
N ARG A 317 14.26 0.45 11.40
CA ARG A 317 14.76 0.61 10.03
C ARG A 317 15.23 -0.72 9.49
N LEU A 318 14.64 -1.12 8.36
CA LEU A 318 15.20 -2.18 7.53
C LEU A 318 16.43 -1.65 6.79
N PRO A 319 17.44 -2.48 6.49
CA PRO A 319 18.52 -2.12 5.57
C PRO A 319 17.93 -1.73 4.20
N ASP A 320 18.54 -0.74 3.54
CA ASP A 320 18.08 -0.26 2.23
C ASP A 320 18.06 -1.37 1.16
N THR A 321 18.97 -2.34 1.26
CA THR A 321 19.00 -3.53 0.40
C THR A 321 17.74 -4.38 0.53
N VAL A 322 17.23 -4.58 1.76
CA VAL A 322 15.99 -5.34 1.99
C VAL A 322 14.78 -4.55 1.49
N ILE A 323 14.76 -3.23 1.70
CA ILE A 323 13.70 -2.37 1.17
C ILE A 323 13.69 -2.42 -0.36
N ALA A 324 14.87 -2.40 -1.00
CA ALA A 324 14.99 -2.51 -2.44
C ALA A 324 14.48 -3.86 -2.96
N ASP A 325 14.83 -4.97 -2.30
CA ASP A 325 14.33 -6.31 -2.64
C ASP A 325 12.80 -6.40 -2.48
N MET A 326 12.25 -5.89 -1.38
CA MET A 326 10.81 -5.80 -1.18
C MET A 326 10.12 -4.98 -2.27
N ARG A 327 10.70 -3.85 -2.70
CA ARG A 327 10.17 -3.01 -3.79
C ARG A 327 10.17 -3.79 -5.11
N GLN A 328 11.25 -4.49 -5.45
CA GLN A 328 11.34 -5.32 -6.65
C GLN A 328 10.34 -6.48 -6.62
N ALA A 329 10.18 -7.15 -5.47
CA ALA A 329 9.16 -8.19 -5.31
C ALA A 329 7.74 -7.66 -5.52
N TYR A 330 7.45 -6.47 -5.01
CA TYR A 330 6.18 -5.79 -5.25
C TYR A 330 6.02 -5.41 -6.73
N GLU A 331 7.07 -4.90 -7.37
CA GLU A 331 7.09 -4.54 -8.80
C GLU A 331 6.73 -5.74 -9.69
N ARG A 332 7.38 -6.89 -9.47
CA ARG A 332 7.05 -8.15 -10.18
C ARG A 332 5.61 -8.60 -9.96
N SER A 333 4.99 -8.20 -8.85
CA SER A 333 3.62 -8.58 -8.49
C SER A 333 2.56 -7.59 -8.97
N GLN A 334 2.93 -6.43 -9.52
CA GLN A 334 1.99 -5.38 -9.92
C GLN A 334 0.97 -5.85 -10.96
N GLU A 335 1.35 -6.72 -11.88
CA GLU A 335 0.45 -7.26 -12.90
C GLU A 335 -0.78 -7.96 -12.31
N PHE A 336 -0.66 -8.55 -11.11
CA PHE A 336 -1.79 -9.17 -10.40
C PHE A 336 -2.71 -8.12 -9.80
N LEU A 337 -2.19 -7.00 -9.36
CA LEU A 337 -2.91 -5.94 -8.66
C LEU A 337 -3.61 -4.97 -9.61
N GLN A 338 -2.93 -4.53 -10.66
CA GLN A 338 -3.41 -3.47 -11.55
C GLN A 338 -4.57 -3.93 -12.43
N THR A 339 -5.50 -3.01 -12.71
CA THR A 339 -6.65 -3.20 -13.60
C THR A 339 -6.35 -2.74 -15.02
N SER A 340 -5.40 -1.83 -15.20
CA SER A 340 -4.82 -1.48 -16.48
C SER A 340 -3.75 -2.51 -16.85
N LYS A 341 -3.70 -2.93 -18.10
CA LYS A 341 -2.50 -3.59 -18.61
C LYS A 341 -1.38 -2.54 -18.48
N SER A 342 -0.24 -2.88 -17.87
CA SER A 342 0.97 -2.07 -18.07
C SER A 342 1.16 -1.94 -19.57
N ASN A 343 1.48 -0.78 -20.07
CA ASN A 343 1.74 -0.57 -21.50
C ASN A 343 2.89 -1.47 -22.02
N GLU A 344 3.65 -2.07 -21.12
CA GLU A 344 4.65 -3.09 -21.41
C GLU A 344 4.23 -4.41 -20.75
N THR A 345 4.21 -5.50 -21.51
CA THR A 345 4.06 -6.87 -20.97
C THR A 345 5.27 -7.19 -20.09
N SER A 346 5.12 -8.16 -19.16
CA SER A 346 6.27 -8.65 -18.36
C SER A 346 7.44 -9.11 -19.25
N GLU A 347 7.14 -9.59 -20.45
CA GLU A 347 8.12 -9.98 -21.46
C GLU A 347 8.84 -8.77 -22.06
N GLU A 348 8.13 -7.71 -22.39
CA GLU A 348 8.72 -6.46 -22.87
C GLU A 348 9.61 -5.78 -21.81
N LYS A 349 9.19 -5.81 -20.54
CA LYS A 349 10.03 -5.32 -19.42
C LYS A 349 11.29 -6.15 -19.25
N LEU A 350 11.19 -7.46 -19.39
CA LEU A 350 12.34 -8.37 -19.32
C LEU A 350 13.30 -8.11 -20.48
N ILE A 351 12.80 -8.00 -21.70
CA ILE A 351 13.57 -7.65 -22.89
C ILE A 351 14.26 -6.31 -22.72
N ARG A 352 13.56 -5.28 -22.28
CA ARG A 352 14.11 -3.95 -22.01
C ARG A 352 15.22 -3.98 -20.96
N THR A 353 15.00 -4.72 -19.86
CA THR A 353 16.01 -4.88 -18.80
C THR A 353 17.24 -5.62 -19.32
N PHE A 354 17.04 -6.69 -20.10
CA PHE A 354 18.13 -7.43 -20.75
C PHE A 354 18.91 -6.56 -21.71
N ARG A 355 18.22 -5.81 -22.59
CA ARG A 355 18.84 -4.87 -23.54
C ARG A 355 19.65 -3.79 -22.82
N LYS A 356 19.11 -3.25 -21.71
CA LYS A 356 19.83 -2.27 -20.88
C LYS A 356 21.12 -2.85 -20.31
N GLN A 357 21.07 -4.04 -19.73
CA GLN A 357 22.26 -4.70 -19.17
C GLN A 357 23.25 -5.06 -20.26
N TYR A 358 22.79 -5.55 -21.40
CA TYR A 358 23.64 -5.88 -22.52
C TYR A 358 24.42 -4.66 -23.06
N LEU A 359 23.78 -3.50 -23.17
CA LEU A 359 24.46 -2.25 -23.54
C LEU A 359 25.49 -1.83 -22.49
N LEU A 360 25.16 -1.86 -21.19
CA LEU A 360 26.09 -1.50 -20.12
C LEU A 360 27.34 -2.41 -20.11
N VAL A 361 27.17 -3.72 -20.27
CA VAL A 361 28.27 -4.69 -20.37
C VAL A 361 29.09 -4.46 -21.65
N SER A 362 28.46 -3.96 -22.73
CA SER A 362 29.12 -3.63 -24.00
C SER A 362 29.85 -2.27 -23.98
N GLY A 363 29.94 -1.61 -22.81
CA GLY A 363 30.73 -0.39 -22.62
C GLY A 363 29.99 0.92 -22.83
N PHE A 364 28.65 0.91 -22.87
CA PHE A 364 27.85 2.14 -22.83
C PHE A 364 27.74 2.65 -21.40
N ASN A 365 27.75 3.99 -21.23
CA ASN A 365 27.47 4.57 -19.94
C ASN A 365 25.95 4.71 -19.70
N GLN A 366 25.55 4.98 -18.47
CA GLN A 366 24.14 5.03 -18.08
C GLN A 366 23.37 6.12 -18.81
N THR A 367 23.99 7.27 -19.08
CA THR A 367 23.37 8.40 -19.78
C THR A 367 23.13 8.10 -21.28
N GLU A 368 24.06 7.36 -21.90
CA GLU A 368 23.91 6.92 -23.30
C GLU A 368 22.75 5.92 -23.42
N VAL A 369 22.59 5.03 -22.44
CA VAL A 369 21.52 4.03 -22.44
C VAL A 369 20.16 4.66 -22.16
N GLU A 370 20.08 5.67 -21.29
CA GLU A 370 18.84 6.40 -20.99
C GLU A 370 18.33 7.24 -22.16
N GLY A 371 19.21 7.60 -23.12
CA GLY A 371 18.84 8.29 -24.34
C GLY A 371 18.28 7.40 -25.46
N LEU A 372 18.26 6.06 -25.27
CA LEU A 372 17.80 5.10 -26.29
C LEU A 372 16.41 4.56 -25.95
N ASP A 373 15.53 4.51 -26.95
CA ASP A 373 14.23 3.83 -26.81
C ASP A 373 14.41 2.31 -26.97
N LEU A 374 14.74 1.65 -25.85
CA LEU A 374 14.98 0.20 -25.81
C LEU A 374 13.72 -0.63 -26.06
N SER A 375 12.53 -0.05 -26.01
CA SER A 375 11.26 -0.75 -26.23
C SER A 375 10.91 -0.85 -27.71
N ALA A 376 11.21 0.20 -28.49
CA ALA A 376 10.94 0.24 -29.92
C ALA A 376 12.09 -0.33 -30.78
N MET A 377 13.27 -0.54 -30.20
CA MET A 377 14.48 -1.00 -30.91
C MET A 377 14.37 -2.46 -31.32
N SER A 378 14.75 -2.81 -32.55
CA SER A 378 14.87 -4.19 -33.00
C SER A 378 16.18 -4.84 -32.50
N ASP A 379 16.26 -6.18 -32.53
CA ASP A 379 17.48 -6.88 -32.11
C ASP A 379 18.65 -6.63 -33.09
N GLU A 380 18.35 -6.43 -34.38
CA GLU A 380 19.34 -6.04 -35.40
C GLU A 380 19.92 -4.66 -35.09
N GLU A 381 19.09 -3.68 -34.75
CA GLU A 381 19.53 -2.32 -34.38
C GLU A 381 20.40 -2.35 -33.13
N LEU A 382 20.00 -3.14 -32.12
CA LEU A 382 20.76 -3.32 -30.89
C LEU A 382 22.16 -3.89 -31.17
N HIS A 383 22.24 -4.94 -31.99
CA HIS A 383 23.51 -5.57 -32.38
C HIS A 383 24.38 -4.59 -33.18
N GLU A 384 23.80 -3.78 -34.08
CA GLU A 384 24.54 -2.81 -34.87
C GLU A 384 25.14 -1.70 -34.00
N ILE A 385 24.38 -1.17 -33.02
CA ILE A 385 24.83 -0.16 -32.07
C ILE A 385 25.99 -0.71 -31.21
N VAL A 386 25.83 -1.93 -30.68
CA VAL A 386 26.88 -2.60 -29.91
C VAL A 386 28.13 -2.84 -30.75
N ARG A 387 27.96 -3.32 -32.00
CA ARG A 387 29.08 -3.54 -32.92
C ARG A 387 29.82 -2.25 -33.25
N LYS A 388 29.10 -1.14 -33.47
CA LYS A 388 29.71 0.18 -33.71
C LYS A 388 30.49 0.65 -32.48
N LYS A 389 29.97 0.46 -31.26
CA LYS A 389 30.67 0.82 -30.02
C LYS A 389 31.94 0.02 -29.82
N LEU A 390 31.88 -1.32 -30.01
CA LEU A 390 33.03 -2.21 -29.86
C LEU A 390 34.09 -1.94 -30.91
N LEU A 391 33.71 -1.72 -32.17
CA LEU A 391 34.63 -1.34 -33.25
C LEU A 391 35.24 0.05 -33.02
N GLY A 392 34.46 1.01 -32.47
CA GLY A 392 34.92 2.35 -32.13
C GLY A 392 35.98 2.31 -30.99
N VAL A 393 35.84 1.41 -30.02
CA VAL A 393 36.85 1.19 -28.96
C VAL A 393 38.15 0.60 -29.55
N GLN A 394 38.05 -0.25 -30.57
CA GLN A 394 39.24 -0.76 -31.27
C GLN A 394 39.90 0.30 -32.15
N ALA A 395 39.12 1.25 -32.70
CA ALA A 395 39.65 2.34 -33.52
C ALA A 395 40.28 3.47 -32.68
N THR A 396 39.96 3.59 -31.37
CA THR A 396 40.56 4.60 -30.47
C THR A 396 41.90 4.18 -29.91
N ASN A 397 42.41 2.97 -30.16
CA ASN A 397 43.77 2.59 -29.84
C ASN A 397 44.80 3.13 -30.86
N GLY A 398 44.57 4.26 -31.43
CA GLY A 398 45.56 5.20 -31.94
C GLY A 398 46.47 4.75 -33.09
N SER A 399 46.33 3.53 -33.64
CA SER A 399 47.17 3.09 -34.75
C SER A 399 46.36 2.47 -35.92
N LYS A 400 46.37 3.14 -37.05
CA LYS A 400 45.86 2.51 -38.28
C LYS A 400 46.87 1.51 -38.79
N GLN A 401 46.46 0.25 -38.92
CA GLN A 401 47.30 -0.79 -39.54
C GLN A 401 46.84 -1.07 -40.96
N LYS A 402 47.79 -1.29 -41.88
CA LYS A 402 47.55 -1.59 -43.28
C LYS A 402 48.50 -2.70 -43.74
N VAL A 403 48.00 -3.59 -44.56
CA VAL A 403 48.82 -4.62 -45.22
C VAL A 403 49.15 -4.10 -46.60
N VAL A 404 50.45 -4.01 -46.91
CA VAL A 404 50.93 -3.51 -48.18
C VAL A 404 51.95 -4.52 -48.78
N SER A 405 52.23 -4.41 -50.07
CA SER A 405 53.34 -5.18 -50.66
C SER A 405 54.68 -4.65 -50.16
N VAL A 406 55.72 -5.51 -50.22
CA VAL A 406 57.09 -5.11 -49.79
C VAL A 406 57.57 -3.93 -50.63
N ASP A 407 57.21 -3.89 -51.91
CA ASP A 407 57.62 -2.80 -52.84
C ASP A 407 56.95 -1.48 -52.51
N GLU A 408 55.67 -1.46 -52.09
CA GLU A 408 54.94 -0.27 -51.67
C GLU A 408 55.26 0.17 -50.23
N ALA A 409 55.84 -0.70 -49.42
CA ALA A 409 56.12 -0.39 -48.00
C ALA A 409 57.08 0.80 -47.89
N ASN A 410 57.99 0.96 -48.80
CA ASN A 410 58.98 2.04 -48.73
C ASN A 410 58.36 3.41 -48.88
N ASP A 411 57.30 3.54 -49.72
CA ASP A 411 56.57 4.78 -49.94
C ASP A 411 55.72 5.17 -48.70
N TYR A 412 55.18 4.17 -47.99
CA TYR A 412 54.45 4.42 -46.74
C TYR A 412 55.35 4.72 -45.55
N LEU A 413 56.55 4.11 -45.52
CA LEU A 413 57.55 4.42 -44.47
C LEU A 413 58.07 5.86 -44.55
N THR A 414 58.20 6.36 -45.76
CA THR A 414 58.58 7.78 -46.00
C THR A 414 57.46 8.78 -45.60
N GLN A 415 56.22 8.28 -45.55
CA GLN A 415 55.02 9.07 -45.12
C GLN A 415 54.73 8.95 -43.61
N GLY A 416 55.67 8.37 -42.81
CA GLY A 416 55.53 8.32 -41.36
C GLY A 416 54.81 7.07 -40.83
N TRP A 417 54.65 6.03 -41.67
CA TRP A 417 54.19 4.72 -41.21
C TRP A 417 55.34 3.91 -40.66
N GLU A 418 55.09 3.09 -39.66
CA GLU A 418 56.07 2.19 -39.03
C GLU A 418 55.84 0.75 -39.45
N TYR A 419 56.91 0.03 -39.68
CA TYR A 419 56.86 -1.43 -39.95
C TYR A 419 56.48 -2.19 -38.68
N VAL A 420 55.55 -3.11 -38.79
CA VAL A 420 55.07 -3.92 -37.65
C VAL A 420 55.55 -5.36 -37.77
N ALA A 421 55.24 -6.06 -38.87
CA ALA A 421 55.57 -7.45 -39.06
C ALA A 421 55.52 -7.86 -40.53
N LYS A 422 56.26 -8.93 -40.90
CA LYS A 422 56.13 -9.61 -42.17
C LYS A 422 54.98 -10.62 -42.14
N LEU A 423 54.07 -10.53 -43.07
CA LEU A 423 52.91 -11.42 -43.15
C LEU A 423 53.16 -12.60 -44.15
N SER A 424 53.88 -12.36 -45.23
CA SER A 424 54.35 -13.32 -46.22
C SER A 424 55.57 -12.77 -46.97
N ASP A 425 56.16 -13.54 -47.87
CA ASP A 425 57.34 -13.09 -48.59
C ASP A 425 57.15 -11.83 -49.43
N ASN A 426 55.92 -11.49 -49.77
CA ASN A 426 55.60 -10.30 -50.52
C ASN A 426 54.63 -9.30 -49.80
N LYS A 427 54.31 -9.50 -48.51
CA LYS A 427 53.39 -8.65 -47.77
C LYS A 427 53.87 -8.32 -46.35
N VAL A 428 53.80 -7.04 -46.01
CA VAL A 428 54.14 -6.53 -44.67
C VAL A 428 52.98 -5.75 -44.08
N VAL A 429 52.90 -5.72 -42.72
CA VAL A 429 51.98 -4.91 -41.96
C VAL A 429 52.70 -3.64 -41.55
N ILE A 430 52.10 -2.50 -41.83
CA ILE A 430 52.57 -1.19 -41.43
C ILE A 430 51.50 -0.52 -40.54
N LYS A 431 51.92 0.30 -39.59
CA LYS A 431 51.02 1.10 -38.71
C LYS A 431 51.36 2.57 -38.78
N MET A 432 50.34 3.36 -38.64
CA MET A 432 50.51 4.81 -38.47
C MET A 432 50.01 5.18 -37.03
N ASN A 433 50.88 5.72 -36.23
CA ASN A 433 50.51 6.29 -34.93
C ASN A 433 49.83 7.64 -35.18
N SER A 434 48.61 7.87 -34.70
CA SER A 434 48.01 9.17 -34.71
C SER A 434 48.83 10.08 -33.79
N MET A 435 49.47 11.12 -34.33
CA MET A 435 49.99 12.20 -33.53
C MET A 435 48.81 12.78 -32.73
N SER A 436 48.90 12.75 -31.40
CA SER A 436 48.06 13.57 -30.53
C SER A 436 48.38 15.05 -30.83
N PRO A 437 47.34 15.92 -30.92
CA PRO A 437 47.57 17.37 -31.00
C PRO A 437 48.14 17.91 -29.69
#